data_61e055346d8405f420f42c2178bf5b4f
#
_entry.id   61e055346d8405f420f42c2178bf5b4f
#
_cell.length_a   1.000
_cell.length_b   1.000
_cell.length_c   1.000
_cell.angle_alpha   90.00
_cell.angle_beta   90.00
_cell.angle_gamma   90.00
#
_symmetry.space_group_name_H-M   'P 1'
#
loop_
_entity.id
_entity.type
_entity.pdbx_description
1 polymer ?
#
loop_
_entity_poly.entity_id
_entity_poly.type
_entity_poly.pdbx_seq_one_letter_code
_entity_poly.pdbx_strand_id
1 'polypeptide(L)'
;MNWKLTDNKNWDSLEQQFRWVQDMNFVMQHHLHHEEGSVAVHTRMVLEALQQQPEYRALPAQEQEILWTAALLHDVEKRSTSVDEGNGIITSKGHARRGEYTARTILYRDIPTPFHIRENIAALVRYHGLPVWIMERENPVKKLCEASLRVDTRLLKMLAVADIQGRICKDKPALMEASELFEMLCREQDCWGKARSFATGHARFQYFQAEDGYIDYIPHDNFRCEVILLSGLPGMGKDHYIRTLPQNIPVISLDDIRRKHKVSPTDKVANGRVVQEAKE
;
A
#
# COMPACT_ATOMS: atom_id res chain seq x y z
N MET A 1 -9.98 11.36 20.67
CA MET A 1 -10.05 12.29 19.51
C MET A 1 -9.72 11.51 18.26
N ASN A 2 -10.46 11.75 17.17
CA ASN A 2 -10.11 11.19 15.87
C ASN A 2 -8.88 11.92 15.31
N TRP A 3 -8.00 11.19 14.66
CA TRP A 3 -6.87 11.78 13.93
C TRP A 3 -7.38 12.52 12.69
N LYS A 4 -6.73 13.63 12.35
CA LYS A 4 -6.99 14.43 11.14
C LYS A 4 -5.65 14.82 10.51
N LEU A 5 -5.64 14.91 9.17
CA LEU A 5 -4.50 15.44 8.42
C LEU A 5 -4.31 16.94 8.72
N THR A 6 -5.41 17.68 8.67
CA THR A 6 -5.48 19.12 8.92
C THR A 6 -6.91 19.52 9.34
N ASP A 7 -7.05 20.63 10.04
CA ASP A 7 -8.37 21.18 10.38
C ASP A 7 -9.00 21.97 9.22
N ASN A 8 -8.18 22.59 8.38
CA ASN A 8 -8.65 23.35 7.22
C ASN A 8 -8.36 22.60 5.92
N LYS A 9 -9.42 22.07 5.31
CA LYS A 9 -9.40 21.30 4.06
C LYS A 9 -9.65 22.13 2.80
N ASN A 10 -9.70 23.46 2.92
CA ASN A 10 -9.77 24.34 1.77
C ASN A 10 -8.49 24.22 0.93
N TRP A 11 -8.62 24.16 -0.41
CA TRP A 11 -7.48 23.92 -1.30
C TRP A 11 -6.37 24.95 -1.16
N ASP A 12 -6.68 26.23 -1.09
CA ASP A 12 -5.68 27.29 -0.92
C ASP A 12 -4.90 27.12 0.39
N SER A 13 -5.59 26.68 1.43
CA SER A 13 -4.96 26.36 2.72
C SER A 13 -4.06 25.13 2.62
N LEU A 14 -4.47 24.09 1.86
CA LEU A 14 -3.65 22.91 1.63
C LEU A 14 -2.37 23.24 0.86
N GLU A 15 -2.46 24.11 -0.16
CA GLU A 15 -1.30 24.61 -0.90
C GLU A 15 -0.34 25.40 -0.01
N GLN A 16 -0.87 26.22 0.90
CA GLN A 16 -0.04 26.97 1.84
C GLN A 16 0.64 26.07 2.88
N GLN A 17 -0.02 25.01 3.33
CA GLN A 17 0.49 24.10 4.35
C GLN A 17 1.48 23.07 3.80
N PHE A 18 1.23 22.58 2.57
CA PHE A 18 1.92 21.39 2.03
C PHE A 18 2.55 21.67 0.68
N ARG A 19 3.87 21.74 0.64
CA ARG A 19 4.61 21.92 -0.61
C ARG A 19 4.29 20.85 -1.65
N TRP A 20 4.08 19.60 -1.24
CA TRP A 20 3.71 18.52 -2.15
C TRP A 20 2.33 18.70 -2.80
N VAL A 21 1.42 19.51 -2.21
CA VAL A 21 0.18 19.94 -2.87
C VAL A 21 0.47 21.01 -3.92
N GLN A 22 1.34 21.99 -3.61
CA GLN A 22 1.76 23.01 -4.60
C GLN A 22 2.41 22.35 -5.83
N ASP A 23 3.26 21.34 -5.62
CA ASP A 23 3.96 20.65 -6.69
C ASP A 23 2.98 20.02 -7.73
N MET A 24 1.76 19.65 -7.31
CA MET A 24 0.74 19.06 -8.19
C MET A 24 0.27 20.03 -9.30
N ASN A 25 0.37 21.34 -9.11
CA ASN A 25 -0.01 22.34 -10.11
C ASN A 25 0.87 22.27 -11.38
N PHE A 26 2.10 21.82 -11.24
CA PHE A 26 3.09 21.78 -12.30
C PHE A 26 3.17 20.41 -13.00
N VAL A 27 2.31 19.47 -12.62
CA VAL A 27 2.31 18.11 -13.17
C VAL A 27 1.14 17.96 -14.12
N MET A 28 1.42 18.05 -15.43
CA MET A 28 0.42 17.81 -16.47
C MET A 28 0.17 16.32 -16.66
N GLN A 29 -1.03 15.97 -17.12
CA GLN A 29 -1.47 14.60 -17.31
C GLN A 29 -1.80 14.33 -18.79
N HIS A 30 -1.97 13.05 -19.13
CA HIS A 30 -2.31 12.65 -20.49
C HIS A 30 -3.72 13.16 -20.87
N HIS A 31 -3.79 14.01 -21.89
CA HIS A 31 -5.01 14.74 -22.28
C HIS A 31 -6.20 13.84 -22.64
N LEU A 32 -6.00 12.61 -23.12
CA LEU A 32 -7.10 11.70 -23.46
C LEU A 32 -7.81 11.12 -22.23
N HIS A 33 -7.09 11.02 -21.10
CA HIS A 33 -7.60 10.43 -19.86
C HIS A 33 -7.83 11.47 -18.76
N HIS A 34 -7.30 12.69 -18.96
CA HIS A 34 -7.32 13.78 -18.00
C HIS A 34 -7.40 15.13 -18.75
N GLU A 35 -8.54 15.40 -19.40
CA GLU A 35 -8.77 16.68 -20.10
C GLU A 35 -8.82 17.87 -19.11
N GLU A 36 -9.00 17.59 -17.81
CA GLU A 36 -8.94 18.58 -16.73
C GLU A 36 -7.55 19.20 -16.54
N GLY A 37 -6.47 18.57 -17.02
CA GLY A 37 -5.13 19.12 -17.14
C GLY A 37 -4.17 18.68 -16.02
N SER A 38 -3.92 19.50 -14.99
CA SER A 38 -2.90 19.20 -13.96
C SER A 38 -3.40 18.23 -12.91
N VAL A 39 -2.45 17.57 -12.21
CA VAL A 39 -2.75 16.71 -11.05
C VAL A 39 -3.48 17.49 -9.94
N ALA A 40 -3.19 18.78 -9.76
CA ALA A 40 -3.89 19.61 -8.78
C ALA A 40 -5.38 19.76 -9.10
N VAL A 41 -5.73 20.05 -10.35
CA VAL A 41 -7.14 20.16 -10.78
C VAL A 41 -7.84 18.82 -10.60
N HIS A 42 -7.23 17.75 -11.10
CA HIS A 42 -7.73 16.39 -10.95
C HIS A 42 -7.99 16.04 -9.47
N THR A 43 -7.00 16.23 -8.61
CA THR A 43 -7.11 15.88 -7.17
C THR A 43 -8.24 16.66 -6.49
N ARG A 44 -8.45 17.94 -6.83
CA ARG A 44 -9.61 18.71 -6.32
C ARG A 44 -10.93 18.09 -6.74
N MET A 45 -11.07 17.76 -8.04
CA MET A 45 -12.27 17.12 -8.56
C MET A 45 -12.53 15.74 -7.90
N VAL A 46 -11.46 14.97 -7.63
CA VAL A 46 -11.54 13.69 -6.89
C VAL A 46 -12.06 13.91 -5.46
N LEU A 47 -11.53 14.90 -4.74
CA LEU A 47 -12.00 15.23 -3.39
C LEU A 47 -13.46 15.67 -3.36
N GLU A 48 -13.88 16.49 -4.32
CA GLU A 48 -15.27 16.92 -4.48
C GLU A 48 -16.19 15.74 -4.78
N ALA A 49 -15.81 14.88 -5.73
CA ALA A 49 -16.55 13.68 -6.08
C ALA A 49 -16.68 12.72 -4.89
N LEU A 50 -15.58 12.50 -4.13
CA LEU A 50 -15.59 11.67 -2.94
C LEU A 50 -16.59 12.18 -1.90
N GLN A 51 -16.60 13.48 -1.62
CA GLN A 51 -17.50 14.08 -0.63
C GLN A 51 -18.98 14.04 -1.06
N GLN A 52 -19.27 13.83 -2.34
CA GLN A 52 -20.64 13.69 -2.83
C GLN A 52 -21.17 12.27 -2.74
N GLN A 53 -20.30 11.25 -2.61
CA GLN A 53 -20.74 9.86 -2.49
C GLN A 53 -21.54 9.62 -1.19
N PRO A 54 -22.76 9.08 -1.27
CA PRO A 54 -23.58 8.77 -0.08
C PRO A 54 -22.86 7.78 0.85
N GLU A 55 -22.17 6.80 0.28
CA GLU A 55 -21.43 5.78 1.02
C GLU A 55 -20.29 6.39 1.84
N TYR A 56 -19.55 7.35 1.26
CA TYR A 56 -18.52 8.10 1.99
C TYR A 56 -19.10 8.88 3.17
N ARG A 57 -20.25 9.55 2.98
CA ARG A 57 -20.91 10.33 4.04
C ARG A 57 -21.42 9.46 5.18
N ALA A 58 -21.75 8.20 4.89
CA ALA A 58 -22.22 7.23 5.86
C ALA A 58 -21.07 6.56 6.66
N LEU A 59 -19.80 6.75 6.27
CA LEU A 59 -18.66 6.19 6.99
C LEU A 59 -18.49 6.82 8.37
N PRO A 60 -17.90 6.09 9.34
CA PRO A 60 -17.40 6.67 10.58
C PRO A 60 -16.41 7.81 10.30
N ALA A 61 -16.40 8.85 11.12
CA ALA A 61 -15.59 10.05 10.90
C ALA A 61 -14.09 9.76 10.69
N GLN A 62 -13.53 8.74 11.36
CA GLN A 62 -12.13 8.35 11.16
C GLN A 62 -11.89 7.69 9.80
N GLU A 63 -12.81 6.89 9.30
CA GLU A 63 -12.71 6.28 7.97
C GLU A 63 -12.87 7.33 6.87
N GLN A 64 -13.76 8.33 7.07
CA GLN A 64 -13.87 9.48 6.17
C GLN A 64 -12.53 10.23 6.07
N GLU A 65 -11.86 10.47 7.21
CA GLU A 65 -10.57 11.15 7.23
C GLU A 65 -9.47 10.35 6.54
N ILE A 66 -9.41 9.04 6.77
CA ILE A 66 -8.47 8.13 6.12
C ILE A 66 -8.67 8.18 4.59
N LEU A 67 -9.91 8.04 4.14
CA LEU A 67 -10.22 7.98 2.72
C LEU A 67 -10.01 9.33 2.02
N TRP A 68 -10.38 10.44 2.69
CA TRP A 68 -10.11 11.79 2.20
C TRP A 68 -8.62 12.06 2.05
N THR A 69 -7.83 11.66 3.05
CA THR A 69 -6.36 11.81 3.01
C THR A 69 -5.74 10.94 1.92
N ALA A 70 -6.24 9.72 1.74
CA ALA A 70 -5.80 8.85 0.66
C ALA A 70 -6.13 9.46 -0.72
N ALA A 71 -7.30 10.06 -0.89
CA ALA A 71 -7.69 10.75 -2.11
C ALA A 71 -6.80 11.98 -2.39
N LEU A 72 -6.42 12.73 -1.36
CA LEU A 72 -5.48 13.85 -1.52
C LEU A 72 -4.08 13.39 -1.94
N LEU A 73 -3.64 12.19 -1.51
CA LEU A 73 -2.29 11.67 -1.72
C LEU A 73 -2.17 10.67 -2.88
N HIS A 74 -3.29 10.20 -3.49
CA HIS A 74 -3.28 9.07 -4.41
C HIS A 74 -2.30 9.25 -5.59
N ASP A 75 -2.20 10.45 -6.09
CA ASP A 75 -1.38 10.84 -7.25
C ASP A 75 -0.15 11.69 -6.89
N VAL A 76 0.21 11.80 -5.61
CA VAL A 76 1.30 12.65 -5.11
C VAL A 76 2.64 12.42 -5.82
N GLU A 77 2.92 11.22 -6.30
CA GLU A 77 4.17 10.88 -7.00
C GLU A 77 4.07 10.90 -8.53
N LYS A 78 2.98 11.33 -9.13
CA LYS A 78 2.98 11.72 -10.55
C LYS A 78 4.04 12.80 -10.83
N ARG A 79 4.30 13.70 -9.86
CA ARG A 79 5.36 14.71 -9.95
C ARG A 79 6.78 14.15 -10.23
N SER A 80 7.07 12.92 -9.81
CA SER A 80 8.40 12.31 -9.97
C SER A 80 8.44 11.16 -10.97
N THR A 81 7.28 10.75 -11.46
CA THR A 81 7.14 9.59 -12.36
C THR A 81 6.54 9.93 -13.71
N SER A 82 5.97 11.13 -13.89
CA SER A 82 5.47 11.56 -15.19
C SER A 82 6.61 11.80 -16.15
N VAL A 83 6.46 11.21 -17.34
CA VAL A 83 7.39 11.35 -18.46
C VAL A 83 6.58 11.77 -19.68
N ASP A 84 6.98 12.85 -20.33
CA ASP A 84 6.47 13.22 -21.66
C ASP A 84 7.19 12.36 -22.70
N GLU A 85 6.45 11.44 -23.31
CA GLU A 85 6.96 10.53 -24.33
C GLU A 85 6.89 11.14 -25.75
N GLY A 86 6.50 12.41 -25.84
CA GLY A 86 6.26 13.15 -27.09
C GLY A 86 4.82 13.02 -27.60
N ASN A 87 4.47 13.86 -28.55
CA ASN A 87 3.13 13.91 -29.18
C ASN A 87 1.97 14.06 -28.18
N GLY A 88 2.20 14.66 -27.00
CA GLY A 88 1.19 14.84 -25.96
C GLY A 88 0.89 13.59 -25.15
N ILE A 89 1.70 12.56 -25.29
CA ILE A 89 1.58 11.32 -24.49
C ILE A 89 2.37 11.47 -23.19
N ILE A 90 1.65 11.52 -22.07
CA ILE A 90 2.26 11.57 -20.73
C ILE A 90 1.96 10.25 -20.01
N THR A 91 3.02 9.56 -19.55
CA THR A 91 2.91 8.35 -18.74
C THR A 91 3.44 8.60 -17.33
N SER A 92 2.88 7.89 -16.33
CA SER A 92 3.26 8.02 -14.93
C SER A 92 3.47 6.63 -14.29
N LYS A 93 4.28 5.80 -14.94
CA LYS A 93 4.50 4.41 -14.52
C LYS A 93 5.07 4.33 -13.10
N GLY A 94 4.41 3.55 -12.24
CA GLY A 94 4.88 3.29 -10.88
C GLY A 94 4.54 4.37 -9.85
N HIS A 95 3.77 5.42 -10.21
CA HIS A 95 3.37 6.49 -9.28
C HIS A 95 2.69 5.96 -8.02
N ALA A 96 1.79 4.99 -8.13
CA ALA A 96 1.08 4.42 -6.98
C ALA A 96 2.03 3.70 -6.00
N ARG A 97 3.04 2.96 -6.52
CA ARG A 97 4.06 2.33 -5.67
C ARG A 97 4.94 3.36 -4.97
N ARG A 98 5.38 4.38 -5.69
CA ARG A 98 6.18 5.47 -5.14
C ARG A 98 5.36 6.32 -4.18
N GLY A 99 4.09 6.58 -4.52
CA GLY A 99 3.11 7.28 -3.70
C GLY A 99 2.89 6.62 -2.33
N GLU A 100 2.85 5.28 -2.26
CA GLU A 100 2.82 4.55 -0.99
C GLU A 100 3.99 4.94 -0.07
N TYR A 101 5.21 4.98 -0.58
CA TYR A 101 6.39 5.35 0.22
C TYR A 101 6.37 6.82 0.64
N THR A 102 5.97 7.70 -0.27
CA THR A 102 5.88 9.14 0.01
C THR A 102 4.77 9.44 0.99
N ALA A 103 3.58 8.86 0.84
CA ALA A 103 2.50 8.99 1.81
C ALA A 103 2.93 8.52 3.21
N ARG A 104 3.60 7.37 3.30
CA ARG A 104 4.13 6.86 4.57
C ARG A 104 5.17 7.80 5.17
N THR A 105 6.03 8.41 4.35
CA THR A 105 7.05 9.36 4.81
C THR A 105 6.42 10.64 5.34
N ILE A 106 5.47 11.23 4.62
CA ILE A 106 4.72 12.42 5.04
C ILE A 106 4.01 12.16 6.37
N LEU A 107 3.26 11.06 6.45
CA LEU A 107 2.44 10.69 7.60
C LEU A 107 3.24 10.14 8.80
N TYR A 108 4.53 9.90 8.64
CA TYR A 108 5.41 9.51 9.74
C TYR A 108 6.25 10.67 10.25
N ARG A 109 6.84 11.44 9.33
CA ARG A 109 7.84 12.44 9.65
C ARG A 109 7.24 13.84 9.83
N ASP A 110 6.33 14.20 8.92
CA ASP A 110 5.87 15.58 8.82
C ASP A 110 4.52 15.77 9.54
N ILE A 111 3.68 14.74 9.56
CA ILE A 111 2.35 14.74 10.20
C ILE A 111 2.23 13.53 11.10
N PRO A 112 2.43 13.66 12.43
CA PRO A 112 2.38 12.53 13.36
C PRO A 112 1.08 11.74 13.23
N THR A 113 1.15 10.55 12.67
CA THR A 113 -0.02 9.71 12.37
C THR A 113 0.11 8.36 13.07
N PRO A 114 -0.93 7.88 13.77
CA PRO A 114 -0.94 6.54 14.34
C PRO A 114 -0.64 5.47 13.28
N PHE A 115 0.12 4.44 13.65
CA PHE A 115 0.62 3.42 12.74
C PHE A 115 -0.49 2.83 11.86
N HIS A 116 -1.60 2.40 12.44
CA HIS A 116 -2.70 1.77 11.70
C HIS A 116 -3.37 2.71 10.69
N ILE A 117 -3.53 4.00 11.03
CA ILE A 117 -4.09 5.02 10.13
C ILE A 117 -3.13 5.26 8.96
N ARG A 118 -1.85 5.46 9.26
CA ARG A 118 -0.81 5.67 8.25
C ARG A 118 -0.74 4.52 7.25
N GLU A 119 -0.73 3.28 7.74
CA GLU A 119 -0.61 2.11 6.86
C GLU A 119 -1.88 1.89 6.02
N ASN A 120 -3.08 2.20 6.55
CA ASN A 120 -4.32 2.18 5.77
C ASN A 120 -4.27 3.22 4.64
N ILE A 121 -3.87 4.46 4.91
CA ILE A 121 -3.75 5.50 3.89
C ILE A 121 -2.71 5.10 2.83
N ALA A 122 -1.53 4.64 3.25
CA ALA A 122 -0.48 4.22 2.34
C ALA A 122 -0.91 3.04 1.45
N ALA A 123 -1.68 2.08 1.99
CA ALA A 123 -2.23 0.97 1.21
C ALA A 123 -3.31 1.44 0.22
N LEU A 124 -4.20 2.35 0.59
CA LEU A 124 -5.18 2.96 -0.32
C LEU A 124 -4.46 3.66 -1.49
N VAL A 125 -3.43 4.47 -1.21
CA VAL A 125 -2.60 5.11 -2.24
C VAL A 125 -1.91 4.06 -3.14
N ARG A 126 -1.42 2.96 -2.57
CA ARG A 126 -0.78 1.88 -3.32
C ARG A 126 -1.69 1.20 -4.33
N TYR A 127 -2.93 0.98 -3.94
CA TYR A 127 -3.87 0.15 -4.70
C TYR A 127 -4.97 0.96 -5.40
N HIS A 128 -4.97 2.31 -5.37
CA HIS A 128 -6.08 3.14 -5.87
C HIS A 128 -6.52 2.81 -7.30
N GLY A 129 -5.57 2.47 -8.19
CA GLY A 129 -5.88 2.06 -9.56
C GLY A 129 -6.30 0.59 -9.72
N LEU A 130 -6.21 -0.24 -8.66
CA LEU A 130 -6.51 -1.67 -8.77
C LEU A 130 -7.97 -1.96 -9.17
N PRO A 131 -8.99 -1.28 -8.62
CA PRO A 131 -10.38 -1.53 -9.00
C PRO A 131 -10.67 -1.36 -10.49
N VAL A 132 -9.96 -0.46 -11.14
CA VAL A 132 -10.13 -0.19 -12.58
C VAL A 132 -9.39 -1.21 -13.45
N TRP A 133 -8.20 -1.63 -13.02
CA TRP A 133 -7.28 -2.43 -13.84
C TRP A 133 -7.11 -3.87 -13.38
N ILE A 134 -7.98 -4.35 -12.46
CA ILE A 134 -7.85 -5.69 -11.87
C ILE A 134 -8.00 -6.80 -12.93
N MET A 135 -8.96 -6.65 -13.84
CA MET A 135 -9.26 -7.66 -14.85
C MET A 135 -8.18 -7.76 -15.94
N GLU A 136 -7.31 -6.78 -16.06
CA GLU A 136 -6.16 -6.78 -16.97
C GLU A 136 -4.90 -7.41 -16.37
N ARG A 137 -4.96 -7.82 -15.07
CA ARG A 137 -3.84 -8.50 -14.41
C ARG A 137 -3.76 -9.95 -14.83
N GLU A 138 -2.55 -10.47 -14.93
CA GLU A 138 -2.28 -11.88 -15.26
C GLU A 138 -2.99 -12.85 -14.29
N ASN A 139 -3.04 -12.50 -13.00
CA ASN A 139 -3.79 -13.28 -12.01
C ASN A 139 -4.62 -12.31 -11.12
N PRO A 140 -5.85 -11.94 -11.56
CA PRO A 140 -6.67 -10.96 -10.86
C PRO A 140 -7.07 -11.40 -9.46
N VAL A 141 -7.41 -12.67 -9.26
CA VAL A 141 -7.80 -13.21 -7.94
C VAL A 141 -6.63 -13.12 -6.96
N LYS A 142 -5.43 -13.51 -7.36
CA LYS A 142 -4.23 -13.45 -6.50
C LYS A 142 -3.90 -12.00 -6.13
N LYS A 143 -4.02 -11.07 -7.08
CA LYS A 143 -3.81 -9.64 -6.84
C LYS A 143 -4.87 -9.04 -5.92
N LEU A 144 -6.12 -9.45 -6.07
CA LEU A 144 -7.19 -9.06 -5.17
C LEU A 144 -6.94 -9.56 -3.75
N CYS A 145 -6.61 -10.84 -3.59
CA CYS A 145 -6.30 -11.43 -2.29
C CYS A 145 -5.13 -10.72 -1.61
N GLU A 146 -4.05 -10.42 -2.35
CA GLU A 146 -2.90 -9.65 -1.85
C GLU A 146 -3.33 -8.28 -1.34
N ALA A 147 -4.14 -7.55 -2.12
CA ALA A 147 -4.63 -6.23 -1.74
C ALA A 147 -5.54 -6.29 -0.51
N SER A 148 -6.47 -7.26 -0.45
CA SER A 148 -7.41 -7.41 0.66
C SER A 148 -6.75 -7.66 2.03
N LEU A 149 -5.53 -8.20 2.04
CA LEU A 149 -4.73 -8.35 3.27
C LEU A 149 -4.18 -7.03 3.81
N ARG A 150 -4.25 -5.95 3.03
CA ARG A 150 -3.63 -4.67 3.35
C ARG A 150 -4.60 -3.50 3.38
N VAL A 151 -5.74 -3.60 2.68
CA VAL A 151 -6.68 -2.49 2.50
C VAL A 151 -8.12 -2.99 2.55
N ASP A 152 -9.02 -2.18 3.13
CA ASP A 152 -10.46 -2.42 3.01
C ASP A 152 -10.88 -2.18 1.54
N THR A 153 -11.37 -3.23 0.90
CA THR A 153 -11.77 -3.20 -0.51
C THR A 153 -12.96 -2.30 -0.79
N ARG A 154 -13.83 -2.01 0.22
CA ARG A 154 -14.93 -1.03 0.09
C ARG A 154 -14.37 0.38 -0.03
N LEU A 155 -13.45 0.75 0.87
CA LEU A 155 -12.78 2.06 0.83
C LEU A 155 -11.98 2.21 -0.45
N LEU A 156 -11.35 1.14 -0.91
CA LEU A 156 -10.60 1.14 -2.16
C LEU A 156 -11.50 1.39 -3.38
N LYS A 157 -12.68 0.75 -3.45
CA LYS A 157 -13.67 1.04 -4.50
C LYS A 157 -14.15 2.48 -4.45
N MET A 158 -14.49 3.00 -3.25
CA MET A 158 -14.93 4.40 -3.09
C MET A 158 -13.87 5.38 -3.62
N LEU A 159 -12.58 5.13 -3.31
CA LEU A 159 -11.49 5.94 -3.84
C LEU A 159 -11.41 5.88 -5.35
N ALA A 160 -11.50 4.68 -5.94
CA ALA A 160 -11.45 4.51 -7.39
C ALA A 160 -12.66 5.18 -8.09
N VAL A 161 -13.86 5.07 -7.53
CA VAL A 161 -15.04 5.75 -8.04
C VAL A 161 -14.86 7.28 -7.99
N ALA A 162 -14.30 7.81 -6.90
CA ALA A 162 -13.99 9.24 -6.81
C ALA A 162 -12.95 9.67 -7.86
N ASP A 163 -11.89 8.88 -8.04
CA ASP A 163 -10.86 9.11 -9.07
C ASP A 163 -11.48 9.13 -10.49
N ILE A 164 -12.35 8.17 -10.82
CA ILE A 164 -13.05 8.12 -12.10
C ILE A 164 -13.97 9.33 -12.28
N GLN A 165 -14.75 9.69 -11.26
CA GLN A 165 -15.65 10.83 -11.32
C GLN A 165 -14.91 12.16 -11.43
N GLY A 166 -13.73 12.25 -10.82
CA GLY A 166 -12.84 13.42 -10.88
C GLY A 166 -12.13 13.60 -12.21
N ARG A 167 -12.29 12.70 -13.19
CA ARG A 167 -11.69 12.82 -14.53
C ARG A 167 -12.64 13.48 -15.53
N ILE A 168 -12.07 14.16 -16.50
CA ILE A 168 -12.75 14.53 -17.75
C ILE A 168 -12.18 13.63 -18.83
N CYS A 169 -12.90 12.56 -19.18
CA CYS A 169 -12.49 11.58 -20.19
C CYS A 169 -13.71 10.90 -20.83
N LYS A 170 -13.52 10.33 -22.03
CA LYS A 170 -14.60 9.67 -22.79
C LYS A 170 -14.88 8.24 -22.30
N ASP A 171 -13.92 7.60 -21.70
CA ASP A 171 -13.96 6.21 -21.23
C ASP A 171 -14.53 6.04 -19.81
N LYS A 172 -14.99 7.13 -19.19
CA LYS A 172 -15.58 7.11 -17.84
C LYS A 172 -16.62 6.00 -17.63
N PRO A 173 -17.58 5.72 -18.53
CA PRO A 173 -18.53 4.62 -18.34
C PRO A 173 -17.88 3.25 -18.23
N ALA A 174 -16.87 2.97 -19.06
CA ALA A 174 -16.13 1.70 -19.00
C ALA A 174 -15.31 1.56 -17.72
N LEU A 175 -14.71 2.66 -17.23
CA LEU A 175 -13.99 2.67 -15.95
C LEU A 175 -14.94 2.41 -14.76
N MET A 176 -16.16 2.96 -14.82
CA MET A 176 -17.19 2.69 -13.79
C MET A 176 -17.61 1.22 -13.83
N GLU A 177 -17.85 0.63 -15.01
CA GLU A 177 -18.14 -0.80 -15.13
C GLU A 177 -17.01 -1.67 -14.56
N ALA A 178 -15.75 -1.35 -14.85
CA ALA A 178 -14.60 -2.04 -14.28
C ALA A 178 -14.61 -2.00 -12.73
N SER A 179 -15.00 -0.88 -12.14
CA SER A 179 -15.12 -0.75 -10.68
C SER A 179 -16.24 -1.62 -10.09
N GLU A 180 -17.32 -1.84 -10.83
CA GLU A 180 -18.39 -2.78 -10.44
C GLU A 180 -17.93 -4.23 -10.54
N LEU A 181 -17.20 -4.59 -11.60
CA LEU A 181 -16.58 -5.92 -11.74
C LEU A 181 -15.60 -6.21 -10.60
N PHE A 182 -14.84 -5.21 -10.15
CA PHE A 182 -13.98 -5.35 -8.96
C PHE A 182 -14.80 -5.69 -7.71
N GLU A 183 -15.92 -5.02 -7.44
CA GLU A 183 -16.78 -5.36 -6.30
C GLU A 183 -17.34 -6.78 -6.42
N MET A 184 -17.82 -7.16 -7.60
CA MET A 184 -18.32 -8.52 -7.83
C MET A 184 -17.24 -9.56 -7.53
N LEU A 185 -16.01 -9.35 -8.00
CA LEU A 185 -14.88 -10.23 -7.73
C LEU A 185 -14.55 -10.28 -6.23
N CYS A 186 -14.60 -9.13 -5.51
CA CYS A 186 -14.40 -9.11 -4.06
C CYS A 186 -15.44 -9.93 -3.31
N ARG A 187 -16.71 -9.88 -3.73
CA ARG A 187 -17.80 -10.65 -3.13
C ARG A 187 -17.66 -12.14 -3.42
N GLU A 188 -17.35 -12.49 -4.66
CA GLU A 188 -17.07 -13.87 -5.05
C GLU A 188 -15.92 -14.49 -4.24
N GLN A 189 -14.85 -13.71 -4.04
CA GLN A 189 -13.67 -14.15 -3.28
C GLN A 189 -13.79 -13.94 -1.76
N ASP A 190 -14.98 -13.63 -1.24
CA ASP A 190 -15.25 -13.39 0.19
C ASP A 190 -14.26 -12.40 0.85
N CYS A 191 -13.94 -11.32 0.15
CA CYS A 191 -13.03 -10.28 0.64
C CYS A 191 -13.58 -8.84 0.50
N TRP A 192 -14.91 -8.68 0.38
CA TRP A 192 -15.54 -7.39 0.37
C TRP A 192 -15.55 -6.79 1.79
N GLY A 193 -14.81 -5.71 1.99
CA GLY A 193 -14.68 -5.01 3.27
C GLY A 193 -13.88 -5.75 4.34
N LYS A 194 -13.21 -6.82 3.97
CA LYS A 194 -12.39 -7.64 4.89
C LYS A 194 -11.24 -8.31 4.16
N ALA A 195 -10.24 -8.73 4.90
CA ALA A 195 -9.17 -9.56 4.35
C ALA A 195 -9.70 -10.93 3.92
N ARG A 196 -9.22 -11.45 2.77
CA ARG A 196 -9.47 -12.85 2.40
C ARG A 196 -8.92 -13.77 3.48
N SER A 197 -9.75 -14.63 4.01
CA SER A 197 -9.32 -15.63 4.98
C SER A 197 -8.72 -16.86 4.30
N PHE A 198 -7.74 -17.47 4.94
CA PHE A 198 -7.12 -18.73 4.53
C PHE A 198 -7.26 -19.74 5.68
N ALA A 199 -7.35 -21.02 5.34
CA ALA A 199 -7.51 -22.08 6.35
C ALA A 199 -6.38 -22.06 7.40
N THR A 200 -5.15 -21.80 6.97
CA THR A 200 -3.97 -21.69 7.84
C THR A 200 -3.00 -20.62 7.33
N GLY A 201 -2.08 -20.15 8.18
CA GLY A 201 -0.97 -19.29 7.74
C GLY A 201 -0.07 -19.96 6.70
N HIS A 202 0.11 -21.30 6.79
CA HIS A 202 0.85 -22.10 5.82
C HIS A 202 0.13 -22.14 4.47
N ALA A 203 -1.20 -22.36 4.45
CA ALA A 203 -2.00 -22.31 3.21
C ALA A 203 -1.87 -20.94 2.51
N ARG A 204 -1.97 -19.85 3.27
CA ARG A 204 -1.74 -18.48 2.77
C ARG A 204 -0.33 -18.32 2.18
N PHE A 205 0.70 -18.76 2.88
CA PHE A 205 2.07 -18.68 2.41
C PHE A 205 2.26 -19.44 1.10
N GLN A 206 1.83 -20.68 1.03
CA GLN A 206 1.92 -21.53 -0.16
C GLN A 206 1.16 -20.93 -1.35
N TYR A 207 -0.06 -20.43 -1.12
CA TYR A 207 -0.84 -19.77 -2.16
C TYR A 207 -0.09 -18.61 -2.84
N PHE A 208 0.57 -17.76 -2.06
CA PHE A 208 1.30 -16.62 -2.62
C PHE A 208 2.66 -17.00 -3.23
N GLN A 209 3.26 -18.11 -2.81
CA GLN A 209 4.53 -18.60 -3.37
C GLN A 209 4.33 -19.39 -4.66
N ALA A 210 3.25 -20.16 -4.79
CA ALA A 210 2.97 -20.94 -5.99
C ALA A 210 2.57 -20.00 -7.15
N GLU A 211 3.00 -20.30 -8.36
CA GLU A 211 2.60 -19.56 -9.58
C GLU A 211 1.09 -19.75 -9.82
N ASP A 212 0.62 -20.99 -9.84
CA ASP A 212 -0.78 -21.40 -10.04
C ASP A 212 -1.39 -21.95 -8.74
N GLY A 213 -1.30 -21.19 -7.65
CA GLY A 213 -1.82 -21.62 -6.36
C GLY A 213 -3.35 -21.71 -6.35
N TYR A 214 -3.91 -22.81 -5.85
CA TYR A 214 -5.35 -22.93 -5.59
C TYR A 214 -5.66 -22.34 -4.19
N ILE A 215 -6.61 -21.40 -4.14
CA ILE A 215 -6.84 -20.57 -2.94
C ILE A 215 -7.32 -21.37 -1.72
N ASP A 216 -8.08 -22.42 -1.93
CA ASP A 216 -8.65 -23.26 -0.86
C ASP A 216 -7.80 -24.52 -0.59
N TYR A 217 -6.62 -24.62 -1.22
CA TYR A 217 -5.71 -25.73 -0.95
C TYR A 217 -5.14 -25.65 0.45
N ILE A 218 -5.31 -26.72 1.22
CA ILE A 218 -4.72 -26.89 2.55
C ILE A 218 -3.52 -27.81 2.41
N PRO A 219 -2.28 -27.28 2.46
CA PRO A 219 -1.09 -28.10 2.35
C PRO A 219 -0.94 -29.00 3.58
N HIS A 220 -0.39 -30.19 3.35
CA HIS A 220 -0.06 -31.10 4.43
C HIS A 220 1.01 -30.45 5.33
N ASP A 221 0.74 -30.45 6.61
CA ASP A 221 1.63 -29.88 7.62
C ASP A 221 2.56 -30.96 8.18
N ASN A 222 3.82 -30.92 7.75
CA ASN A 222 4.86 -31.85 8.20
C ASN A 222 6.05 -31.10 8.83
N PHE A 223 5.81 -29.97 9.47
CA PHE A 223 6.84 -29.21 10.16
C PHE A 223 7.52 -30.02 11.25
N ARG A 224 8.85 -29.95 11.28
CA ARG A 224 9.68 -30.65 12.26
C ARG A 224 10.13 -29.76 13.40
N CYS A 225 10.09 -28.45 13.20
CA CYS A 225 10.52 -27.45 14.18
C CYS A 225 9.83 -26.11 13.94
N GLU A 226 9.89 -25.27 14.95
CA GLU A 226 9.52 -23.87 14.87
C GLU A 226 10.80 -23.02 14.80
N VAL A 227 10.81 -22.00 13.94
CA VAL A 227 11.88 -21.03 13.84
C VAL A 227 11.34 -19.64 14.22
N ILE A 228 11.86 -19.05 15.28
CA ILE A 228 11.50 -17.70 15.72
C ILE A 228 12.52 -16.72 15.15
N LEU A 229 12.11 -15.92 14.17
CA LEU A 229 12.94 -14.88 13.56
C LEU A 229 12.73 -13.54 14.26
N LEU A 230 13.77 -13.03 14.92
CA LEU A 230 13.75 -11.71 15.55
C LEU A 230 14.27 -10.64 14.59
N SER A 231 13.40 -9.70 14.21
CA SER A 231 13.73 -8.56 13.37
C SER A 231 13.49 -7.24 14.12
N GLY A 232 14.42 -6.31 14.04
CA GLY A 232 14.32 -5.00 14.68
C GLY A 232 15.65 -4.25 14.67
N LEU A 233 15.59 -2.94 14.88
CA LEU A 233 16.78 -2.09 14.97
C LEU A 233 17.70 -2.48 16.15
N PRO A 234 18.98 -2.10 16.12
CA PRO A 234 19.86 -2.22 17.28
C PRO A 234 19.22 -1.57 18.52
N GLY A 235 19.35 -2.21 19.69
CA GLY A 235 18.80 -1.69 20.95
C GLY A 235 17.30 -1.88 21.17
N MET A 236 16.53 -2.46 20.24
CA MET A 236 15.07 -2.66 20.34
C MET A 236 14.65 -3.79 21.30
N GLY A 237 15.56 -4.37 22.06
CA GLY A 237 15.23 -5.38 23.06
C GLY A 237 15.16 -6.82 22.54
N LYS A 238 15.66 -7.14 21.35
CA LYS A 238 15.70 -8.53 20.84
C LYS A 238 16.37 -9.49 21.82
N ASP A 239 17.53 -9.12 22.36
CA ASP A 239 18.25 -9.94 23.35
C ASP A 239 17.50 -10.06 24.66
N HIS A 240 16.73 -9.03 25.05
CA HIS A 240 15.85 -9.11 26.22
C HIS A 240 14.75 -10.15 26.00
N TYR A 241 14.11 -10.12 24.82
CA TYR A 241 13.08 -11.10 24.45
C TYR A 241 13.64 -12.52 24.45
N ILE A 242 14.84 -12.75 23.87
CA ILE A 242 15.50 -14.07 23.88
C ILE A 242 15.62 -14.62 25.30
N ARG A 243 15.95 -13.79 26.28
CA ARG A 243 16.07 -14.22 27.69
C ARG A 243 14.73 -14.63 28.32
N THR A 244 13.60 -14.25 27.74
CA THR A 244 12.27 -14.70 28.22
C THR A 244 11.86 -16.03 27.62
N LEU A 245 12.57 -16.53 26.60
CA LEU A 245 12.31 -17.83 25.99
C LEU A 245 12.94 -18.96 26.86
N PRO A 246 12.43 -20.21 26.75
CA PRO A 246 13.04 -21.36 27.38
C PRO A 246 14.53 -21.49 27.03
N GLN A 247 15.39 -21.71 28.01
CA GLN A 247 16.85 -21.70 27.83
C GLN A 247 17.39 -22.86 26.97
N ASN A 248 16.58 -23.85 26.66
CA ASN A 248 16.95 -24.98 25.81
C ASN A 248 16.72 -24.70 24.31
N ILE A 249 16.26 -23.49 23.94
CA ILE A 249 16.09 -23.11 22.54
C ILE A 249 17.44 -22.63 21.96
N PRO A 250 17.96 -23.28 20.91
CA PRO A 250 19.18 -22.81 20.25
C PRO A 250 19.01 -21.39 19.71
N VAL A 251 19.99 -20.51 19.93
CA VAL A 251 19.99 -19.13 19.44
C VAL A 251 21.12 -18.96 18.44
N ILE A 252 20.78 -18.52 17.24
CA ILE A 252 21.74 -18.17 16.19
C ILE A 252 21.83 -16.66 16.10
N SER A 253 22.99 -16.09 16.42
CA SER A 253 23.25 -14.65 16.36
C SER A 253 24.41 -14.37 15.40
N LEU A 254 24.16 -13.66 14.32
CA LEU A 254 25.21 -13.24 13.39
C LEU A 254 26.25 -12.33 14.08
N ASP A 255 25.85 -11.54 15.07
CA ASP A 255 26.76 -10.68 15.81
C ASP A 255 27.68 -11.47 16.74
N ASP A 256 27.21 -12.57 17.32
CA ASP A 256 28.05 -13.46 18.12
C ASP A 256 29.05 -14.20 17.25
N ILE A 257 28.64 -14.70 16.09
CA ILE A 257 29.53 -15.33 15.12
C ILE A 257 30.60 -14.33 14.64
N ARG A 258 30.21 -13.07 14.32
CA ARG A 258 31.18 -12.01 13.96
C ARG A 258 32.18 -11.77 15.09
N ARG A 259 31.71 -11.67 16.34
CA ARG A 259 32.57 -11.48 17.51
C ARG A 259 33.56 -12.64 17.69
N LYS A 260 33.07 -13.87 17.57
CA LYS A 260 33.88 -15.10 17.62
C LYS A 260 35.03 -15.08 16.62
N HIS A 261 34.74 -14.65 15.38
CA HIS A 261 35.72 -14.62 14.29
C HIS A 261 36.40 -13.26 14.08
N LYS A 262 36.14 -12.27 14.94
CA LYS A 262 36.65 -10.90 14.84
C LYS A 262 36.39 -10.25 13.47
N VAL A 263 35.23 -10.53 12.88
CA VAL A 263 34.81 -10.00 11.58
C VAL A 263 34.13 -8.64 11.74
N SER A 264 34.61 -7.66 10.96
CA SER A 264 33.95 -6.35 10.89
C SER A 264 32.60 -6.46 10.19
N PRO A 265 31.52 -5.77 10.68
CA PRO A 265 30.24 -5.72 10.00
C PRO A 265 30.31 -5.16 8.57
N THR A 266 31.35 -4.38 8.25
CA THR A 266 31.57 -3.78 6.94
C THR A 266 32.34 -4.66 5.95
N ASP A 267 32.96 -5.75 6.43
CA ASP A 267 33.69 -6.69 5.57
C ASP A 267 32.72 -7.64 4.87
N LYS A 268 32.41 -7.35 3.61
CA LYS A 268 31.44 -8.12 2.83
C LYS A 268 31.84 -9.57 2.59
N VAL A 269 33.15 -9.83 2.39
CA VAL A 269 33.65 -11.18 2.09
C VAL A 269 33.62 -12.05 3.35
N ALA A 270 34.14 -11.56 4.47
CA ALA A 270 34.12 -12.27 5.71
C ALA A 270 32.70 -12.47 6.26
N ASN A 271 31.78 -11.52 6.04
CA ASN A 271 30.36 -11.69 6.39
C ASN A 271 29.67 -12.81 5.60
N GLY A 272 30.10 -13.13 4.38
CA GLY A 272 29.62 -14.30 3.64
C GLY A 272 29.87 -15.61 4.42
N ARG A 273 31.03 -15.75 5.04
CA ARG A 273 31.40 -16.92 5.91
C ARG A 273 30.57 -16.97 7.19
N VAL A 274 30.32 -15.80 7.80
CA VAL A 274 29.46 -15.69 9.00
C VAL A 274 28.03 -16.19 8.69
N VAL A 275 27.48 -15.80 7.55
CA VAL A 275 26.16 -16.25 7.10
C VAL A 275 26.14 -17.75 6.80
N GLN A 276 27.23 -18.28 6.23
CA GLN A 276 27.32 -19.72 5.96
C GLN A 276 27.36 -20.52 7.28
N GLU A 277 28.20 -20.14 8.25
CA GLU A 277 28.24 -20.79 9.58
C GLU A 277 26.87 -20.74 10.30
N ALA A 278 26.13 -19.65 10.12
CA ALA A 278 24.78 -19.52 10.72
C ALA A 278 23.73 -20.47 10.12
N LYS A 279 24.01 -21.05 8.94
CA LYS A 279 23.11 -22.00 8.25
C LYS A 279 23.43 -23.46 8.59
N GLU A 280 24.63 -23.75 9.05
CA GLU A 280 25.10 -25.05 9.52
C GLU A 280 24.65 -25.34 10.96
#